data_f0a12383e53a7662a889eea2bec1631c
#
_entry.id   f0a12383e53a7662a889eea2bec1631c
#
_cell.length_a   1.000
_cell.length_b   1.000
_cell.length_c   1.000
_cell.angle_alpha   90.00
_cell.angle_beta   90.00
_cell.angle_gamma   90.00
#
_symmetry.space_group_name_H-M   'P 1'
#
loop_
_entity.id
_entity.type
_entity.pdbx_description
1 polymer ?
#
loop_
_entity_poly.entity_id
_entity_poly.type
_entity_poly.pdbx_seq_one_letter_code
_entity_poly.pdbx_strand_id
1 'polypeptide(L)'
;LRMHMPGHKGRPLPAPELAGLSALDFTELPPTGDLFSGGDAIEAAEALWAEVFRMAHCLFLTGGATQGVQAALALACRPGDAVLLDRGSHRSAYNALALLDLRPVYLERPWLPQAGVTGPVSPQSVEQALKTRPDIKTVCITSPTYYGVLSDLPALAAVCRAHGAVLVVDGAHGAHLPFLGNFDLAAADLAVVSAHKTLPAPGQSALLLAGGSRTAGASPRPTADALASRCFTQAELRWAASLTGSSSPSYVLMAALDVCRAYMEAEGAAAYRETAEAVAALRRHYPSLTEGDAPLDPARFVLRCPGGFAAQERMEALGVWPEMADAGHVVFIPTCADGPEQFARLRAALDSLPPGECPPFPPPPPLPENQPPTHPP
;
A
#
# COMPACT_ATOMS: atom_id res chain seq x y z
N LEU A 1 -11.75 -21.10 -33.30
CA LEU A 1 -11.29 -22.25 -32.50
C LEU A 1 -10.07 -21.83 -31.67
N ARG A 2 -10.19 -21.79 -30.34
CA ARG A 2 -9.09 -21.45 -29.45
C ARG A 2 -8.14 -22.64 -29.30
N MET A 3 -6.94 -22.52 -29.88
CA MET A 3 -5.86 -23.54 -29.75
C MET A 3 -4.72 -23.06 -28.86
N HIS A 4 -4.80 -21.83 -28.35
CA HIS A 4 -3.88 -21.17 -27.43
C HIS A 4 -4.30 -21.36 -25.96
N MET A 5 -3.46 -20.90 -25.01
CA MET A 5 -3.81 -20.77 -23.58
C MET A 5 -4.98 -19.79 -23.37
N PRO A 6 -5.70 -19.82 -22.25
CA PRO A 6 -5.65 -20.81 -21.16
C PRO A 6 -6.21 -22.19 -21.54
N GLY A 7 -5.89 -23.21 -20.74
CA GLY A 7 -6.23 -24.61 -20.99
C GLY A 7 -7.73 -24.90 -21.08
N HIS A 8 -8.58 -24.12 -20.44
CA HIS A 8 -10.05 -24.23 -20.50
C HIS A 8 -10.64 -23.77 -21.86
N LYS A 9 -9.88 -23.08 -22.70
CA LYS A 9 -10.29 -22.62 -24.05
C LYS A 9 -11.56 -21.76 -24.06
N GLY A 10 -11.84 -21.03 -22.94
CA GLY A 10 -13.07 -20.26 -22.74
C GLY A 10 -14.33 -21.11 -22.51
N ARG A 11 -14.18 -22.40 -22.26
CA ARG A 11 -15.30 -23.28 -21.87
C ARG A 11 -15.54 -23.16 -20.36
N PRO A 12 -16.79 -23.34 -19.89
CA PRO A 12 -17.07 -23.32 -18.46
C PRO A 12 -16.14 -24.27 -17.68
N LEU A 13 -15.65 -23.81 -16.54
CA LEU A 13 -14.90 -24.65 -15.61
C LEU A 13 -15.82 -25.74 -15.03
N PRO A 14 -15.27 -26.88 -14.57
CA PRO A 14 -16.05 -28.04 -14.12
C PRO A 14 -16.73 -27.81 -12.75
N ALA A 15 -16.69 -26.61 -12.18
CA ALA A 15 -17.39 -26.21 -10.97
C ALA A 15 -18.44 -25.14 -11.31
N PRO A 16 -19.73 -25.32 -10.96
CA PRO A 16 -20.79 -24.38 -11.28
C PRO A 16 -20.49 -22.94 -10.79
N GLU A 17 -19.90 -22.82 -9.59
CA GLU A 17 -19.55 -21.54 -8.96
C GLU A 17 -18.49 -20.77 -9.75
N LEU A 18 -17.68 -21.46 -10.53
CA LEU A 18 -16.58 -20.89 -11.34
C LEU A 18 -16.89 -20.88 -12.84
N ALA A 19 -18.09 -21.31 -13.26
CA ALA A 19 -18.42 -21.51 -14.68
C ALA A 19 -18.26 -20.25 -15.52
N GLY A 20 -18.53 -19.06 -14.95
CA GLY A 20 -18.39 -17.77 -15.64
C GLY A 20 -16.96 -17.22 -15.72
N LEU A 21 -16.03 -17.72 -14.90
CA LEU A 21 -14.69 -17.17 -14.78
C LEU A 21 -13.89 -17.27 -16.09
N SER A 22 -14.02 -18.41 -16.78
CA SER A 22 -13.33 -18.65 -18.05
C SER A 22 -13.72 -17.71 -19.19
N ALA A 23 -14.85 -17.01 -19.06
CA ALA A 23 -15.26 -15.99 -20.03
C ALA A 23 -14.44 -14.70 -19.91
N LEU A 24 -13.90 -14.45 -18.74
CA LEU A 24 -13.06 -13.26 -18.40
C LEU A 24 -11.57 -13.60 -18.38
N ASP A 25 -11.21 -14.88 -18.40
CA ASP A 25 -9.83 -15.31 -18.35
C ASP A 25 -9.26 -15.45 -19.76
N PHE A 26 -8.46 -14.46 -20.14
CA PHE A 26 -7.80 -14.33 -21.44
C PHE A 26 -6.30 -14.64 -21.33
N THR A 27 -5.60 -14.48 -22.42
CA THR A 27 -4.14 -14.52 -22.53
C THR A 27 -3.68 -13.40 -23.45
N GLU A 28 -2.37 -13.24 -23.60
CA GLU A 28 -1.70 -12.25 -24.42
C GLU A 28 -1.95 -12.51 -25.92
N LEU A 29 -2.94 -11.84 -26.47
CA LEU A 29 -3.31 -11.87 -27.88
C LEU A 29 -3.42 -10.43 -28.39
N PRO A 30 -3.30 -10.17 -29.69
CA PRO A 30 -3.44 -8.82 -30.23
C PRO A 30 -4.70 -8.07 -29.78
N PRO A 31 -5.89 -8.71 -29.64
CA PRO A 31 -7.09 -8.01 -29.17
C PRO A 31 -7.15 -7.80 -27.65
N THR A 32 -6.40 -8.58 -26.85
CA THR A 32 -6.45 -8.55 -25.39
C THR A 32 -5.29 -7.81 -24.76
N GLY A 33 -4.24 -7.51 -25.54
CA GLY A 33 -3.04 -6.82 -25.10
C GLY A 33 -2.07 -7.71 -24.30
N ASP A 34 -0.97 -7.10 -23.87
CA ASP A 34 0.08 -7.72 -23.05
C ASP A 34 0.52 -6.73 -21.97
N LEU A 35 0.39 -7.10 -20.73
CA LEU A 35 0.70 -6.26 -19.55
C LEU A 35 2.12 -5.70 -19.61
N PHE A 36 3.09 -6.46 -20.08
CA PHE A 36 4.51 -6.05 -20.08
C PHE A 36 4.99 -5.43 -21.41
N SER A 37 4.22 -5.53 -22.49
CA SER A 37 4.51 -4.88 -23.77
C SER A 37 3.86 -3.51 -23.89
N GLY A 38 2.64 -3.34 -23.41
CA GLY A 38 1.90 -2.08 -23.46
C GLY A 38 1.29 -1.75 -24.82
N GLY A 39 0.74 -0.54 -24.96
CA GLY A 39 0.21 0.00 -26.21
C GLY A 39 -1.20 -0.46 -26.56
N ASP A 40 -2.02 -0.84 -25.59
CA ASP A 40 -3.31 -1.46 -25.77
C ASP A 40 -4.36 -1.00 -24.73
N ALA A 41 -5.47 -1.73 -24.63
CA ALA A 41 -6.54 -1.44 -23.68
C ALA A 41 -6.07 -1.50 -22.20
N ILE A 42 -5.07 -2.32 -21.87
CA ILE A 42 -4.53 -2.40 -20.52
C ILE A 42 -3.85 -1.08 -20.18
N GLU A 43 -3.00 -0.56 -21.07
CA GLU A 43 -2.33 0.73 -20.85
C GLU A 43 -3.33 1.89 -20.77
N ALA A 44 -4.40 1.87 -21.55
CA ALA A 44 -5.47 2.85 -21.46
C ALA A 44 -6.17 2.81 -20.08
N ALA A 45 -6.44 1.63 -19.54
CA ALA A 45 -7.03 1.46 -18.20
C ALA A 45 -6.05 1.88 -17.09
N GLU A 46 -4.75 1.60 -17.26
CA GLU A 46 -3.68 2.05 -16.35
C GLU A 46 -3.58 3.58 -16.31
N ALA A 47 -3.71 4.24 -17.46
CA ALA A 47 -3.69 5.71 -17.56
C ALA A 47 -4.82 6.35 -16.75
N LEU A 48 -6.03 5.78 -16.78
CA LEU A 48 -7.16 6.26 -15.97
C LEU A 48 -6.88 6.12 -14.46
N TRP A 49 -6.23 5.05 -14.03
CA TRP A 49 -5.79 4.92 -12.63
C TRP A 49 -4.69 5.93 -12.27
N ALA A 50 -3.78 6.23 -13.20
CA ALA A 50 -2.77 7.27 -12.98
C ALA A 50 -3.42 8.64 -12.73
N GLU A 51 -4.52 8.97 -13.43
CA GLU A 51 -5.31 10.19 -13.21
C GLU A 51 -5.91 10.24 -11.80
N VAL A 52 -6.51 9.12 -11.32
CA VAL A 52 -7.07 9.01 -9.95
C VAL A 52 -6.03 9.38 -8.89
N PHE A 53 -4.80 8.88 -9.05
CA PHE A 53 -3.71 9.13 -8.11
C PHE A 53 -2.90 10.40 -8.42
N ARG A 54 -3.24 11.13 -9.51
CA ARG A 54 -2.47 12.30 -9.99
C ARG A 54 -0.99 11.97 -10.22
N MET A 55 -0.71 10.77 -10.67
CA MET A 55 0.61 10.27 -11.00
C MET A 55 0.80 10.27 -12.53
N ALA A 56 2.07 10.26 -13.00
CA ALA A 56 2.36 10.24 -14.44
C ALA A 56 2.08 8.88 -15.06
N HIS A 57 2.34 7.82 -14.32
CA HIS A 57 2.23 6.44 -14.79
C HIS A 57 1.62 5.55 -13.72
N CYS A 58 0.85 4.56 -14.18
CA CYS A 58 0.34 3.46 -13.38
C CYS A 58 0.59 2.14 -14.11
N LEU A 59 0.92 1.10 -13.38
CA LEU A 59 1.02 -0.27 -13.89
C LEU A 59 0.18 -1.19 -13.02
N PHE A 60 -0.64 -2.04 -13.65
CA PHE A 60 -1.36 -3.10 -12.97
C PHE A 60 -0.41 -4.17 -12.44
N LEU A 61 -0.69 -4.66 -11.24
CA LEU A 61 0.07 -5.73 -10.60
C LEU A 61 -0.88 -6.89 -10.26
N THR A 62 -0.53 -8.07 -10.72
CA THR A 62 -1.27 -9.31 -10.45
C THR A 62 -0.58 -10.18 -9.40
N GLY A 63 0.57 -9.74 -8.89
CA GLY A 63 1.33 -10.35 -7.77
C GLY A 63 1.23 -9.55 -6.46
N GLY A 64 0.23 -8.65 -6.36
CA GLY A 64 0.00 -7.82 -5.17
C GLY A 64 1.03 -6.70 -4.98
N ALA A 65 0.87 -5.93 -3.91
CA ALA A 65 1.83 -4.89 -3.54
C ALA A 65 3.23 -5.46 -3.24
N THR A 66 3.36 -6.74 -2.93
CA THR A 66 4.66 -7.41 -2.77
C THR A 66 5.49 -7.29 -4.04
N GLN A 67 4.92 -7.62 -5.20
CA GLN A 67 5.54 -7.42 -6.52
C GLN A 67 5.89 -5.94 -6.75
N GLY A 68 4.96 -5.04 -6.40
CA GLY A 68 5.13 -3.60 -6.59
C GLY A 68 6.28 -3.01 -5.77
N VAL A 69 6.41 -3.36 -4.49
CA VAL A 69 7.49 -2.89 -3.62
C VAL A 69 8.85 -3.39 -4.12
N GLN A 70 8.93 -4.65 -4.55
CA GLN A 70 10.16 -5.20 -5.14
C GLN A 70 10.52 -4.49 -6.44
N ALA A 71 9.55 -4.25 -7.32
CA ALA A 71 9.74 -3.51 -8.57
C ALA A 71 10.16 -2.05 -8.32
N ALA A 72 9.51 -1.35 -7.37
CA ALA A 72 9.86 0.02 -7.03
C ALA A 72 11.31 0.15 -6.52
N LEU A 73 11.74 -0.77 -5.66
CA LEU A 73 13.12 -0.80 -5.17
C LEU A 73 14.12 -1.21 -6.27
N ALA A 74 13.75 -2.11 -7.18
CA ALA A 74 14.58 -2.45 -8.35
C ALA A 74 14.76 -1.25 -9.32
N LEU A 75 13.77 -0.35 -9.40
CA LEU A 75 13.87 0.90 -10.16
C LEU A 75 14.73 1.95 -9.47
N ALA A 76 14.61 2.06 -8.14
CA ALA A 76 15.24 3.11 -7.35
C ALA A 76 16.66 2.79 -6.92
N CYS A 77 17.11 1.53 -6.98
CA CYS A 77 18.37 1.09 -6.41
C CYS A 77 19.20 0.24 -7.40
N ARG A 78 20.49 0.12 -7.09
CA ARG A 78 21.42 -0.82 -7.72
C ARG A 78 21.97 -1.77 -6.65
N PRO A 79 22.45 -2.97 -7.02
CA PRO A 79 23.11 -3.88 -6.08
C PRO A 79 24.21 -3.16 -5.29
N GLY A 80 24.24 -3.35 -3.98
CA GLY A 80 25.17 -2.70 -3.05
C GLY A 80 24.75 -1.31 -2.56
N ASP A 81 23.66 -0.72 -3.07
CA ASP A 81 23.20 0.60 -2.61
C ASP A 81 22.67 0.56 -1.18
N ALA A 82 22.86 1.68 -0.47
CA ALA A 82 22.25 1.91 0.83
C ALA A 82 20.83 2.47 0.65
N VAL A 83 19.87 1.90 1.39
CA VAL A 83 18.45 2.32 1.41
C VAL A 83 18.08 2.76 2.82
N LEU A 84 17.55 3.98 2.96
CA LEU A 84 16.90 4.40 4.20
C LEU A 84 15.52 3.75 4.26
N LEU A 85 15.39 2.73 5.11
CA LEU A 85 14.19 1.90 5.20
C LEU A 85 13.47 2.18 6.52
N ASP A 86 12.19 2.53 6.41
CA ASP A 86 11.30 2.58 7.57
C ASP A 86 11.25 1.21 8.27
N ARG A 87 11.58 1.18 9.56
CA ARG A 87 11.58 -0.05 10.36
C ARG A 87 10.22 -0.76 10.36
N GLY A 88 9.12 -0.01 10.24
CA GLY A 88 7.76 -0.54 10.13
C GLY A 88 7.37 -1.04 8.73
N SER A 89 8.32 -1.19 7.81
CA SER A 89 8.06 -1.69 6.46
C SER A 89 7.56 -3.13 6.44
N HIS A 90 6.73 -3.43 5.46
CA HIS A 90 6.27 -4.78 5.21
C HIS A 90 7.43 -5.70 4.79
N ARG A 91 7.33 -7.00 5.09
CA ARG A 91 8.34 -8.03 4.73
C ARG A 91 8.75 -8.02 3.25
N SER A 92 7.90 -7.52 2.33
CA SER A 92 8.25 -7.39 0.91
C SER A 92 9.44 -6.47 0.67
N ALA A 93 9.58 -5.39 1.47
CA ALA A 93 10.74 -4.52 1.41
C ALA A 93 12.00 -5.22 1.91
N TYR A 94 11.91 -5.98 3.01
CA TYR A 94 13.03 -6.80 3.51
C TYR A 94 13.45 -7.89 2.51
N ASN A 95 12.47 -8.53 1.87
CA ASN A 95 12.74 -9.49 0.80
C ASN A 95 13.45 -8.82 -0.38
N ALA A 96 13.06 -7.58 -0.74
CA ALA A 96 13.71 -6.83 -1.80
C ALA A 96 15.18 -6.51 -1.46
N LEU A 97 15.51 -6.20 -0.17
CA LEU A 97 16.89 -6.01 0.24
C LEU A 97 17.75 -7.25 -0.09
N ALA A 98 17.24 -8.44 0.22
CA ALA A 98 17.93 -9.69 -0.03
C ALA A 98 18.02 -10.03 -1.54
N LEU A 99 16.91 -9.83 -2.29
CA LEU A 99 16.87 -10.13 -3.72
C LEU A 99 17.74 -9.20 -4.57
N LEU A 100 17.88 -7.95 -4.14
CA LEU A 100 18.57 -6.89 -4.89
C LEU A 100 19.94 -6.54 -4.31
N ASP A 101 20.42 -7.27 -3.32
CA ASP A 101 21.69 -7.02 -2.61
C ASP A 101 21.79 -5.58 -2.09
N LEU A 102 20.76 -5.10 -1.37
CA LEU A 102 20.71 -3.76 -0.82
C LEU A 102 21.11 -3.73 0.66
N ARG A 103 21.68 -2.60 1.10
CA ARG A 103 22.12 -2.40 2.48
C ARG A 103 21.13 -1.49 3.22
N PRO A 104 20.36 -1.99 4.21
CA PRO A 104 19.43 -1.15 4.95
C PRO A 104 20.15 -0.21 5.91
N VAL A 105 19.65 1.02 5.96
CA VAL A 105 19.84 1.96 7.07
C VAL A 105 18.44 2.17 7.65
N TYR A 106 18.23 1.79 8.90
CA TYR A 106 16.89 1.83 9.46
C TYR A 106 16.51 3.21 9.96
N LEU A 107 15.29 3.62 9.58
CA LEU A 107 14.64 4.82 10.07
C LEU A 107 13.62 4.43 11.13
N GLU A 108 13.80 4.93 12.34
CA GLU A 108 12.86 4.73 13.43
C GLU A 108 11.77 5.81 13.40
N ARG A 109 10.54 5.38 13.69
CA ARG A 109 9.41 6.28 13.90
C ARG A 109 9.32 6.68 15.37
N PRO A 110 8.80 7.88 15.68
CA PRO A 110 8.54 8.25 17.07
C PRO A 110 7.53 7.27 17.68
N TRP A 111 7.80 6.81 18.90
CA TRP A 111 6.83 6.05 19.67
C TRP A 111 5.81 7.00 20.30
N LEU A 112 4.53 6.68 20.21
CA LEU A 112 3.42 7.41 20.81
C LEU A 112 2.92 6.64 22.04
N PRO A 113 3.43 6.91 23.26
CA PRO A 113 3.18 6.04 24.43
C PRO A 113 1.69 5.97 24.82
N GLN A 114 0.96 7.05 24.64
CA GLN A 114 -0.47 7.11 24.97
C GLN A 114 -1.32 6.34 23.95
N ALA A 115 -0.86 6.32 22.71
CA ALA A 115 -1.52 5.63 21.61
C ALA A 115 -1.08 4.17 21.49
N GLY A 116 0.10 3.80 21.99
CA GLY A 116 0.67 2.45 21.90
C GLY A 116 1.08 2.04 20.48
N VAL A 117 1.35 3.00 19.61
CA VAL A 117 1.73 2.77 18.21
C VAL A 117 2.89 3.68 17.80
N THR A 118 3.52 3.37 16.68
CA THR A 118 4.50 4.29 16.07
C THR A 118 3.79 5.41 15.33
N GLY A 119 4.31 6.63 15.48
CA GLY A 119 3.82 7.83 14.82
C GLY A 119 4.23 7.95 13.35
N PRO A 120 3.98 9.11 12.73
CA PRO A 120 4.39 9.40 11.36
C PRO A 120 5.92 9.40 11.20
N VAL A 121 6.40 9.13 10.00
CA VAL A 121 7.82 9.35 9.66
C VAL A 121 8.12 10.84 9.74
N SER A 122 9.16 11.19 10.50
CA SER A 122 9.59 12.57 10.66
C SER A 122 10.46 13.02 9.46
N PRO A 123 10.10 14.11 8.76
CA PRO A 123 10.95 14.69 7.73
C PRO A 123 12.34 15.09 8.27
N GLN A 124 12.43 15.54 9.52
CA GLN A 124 13.68 15.90 10.17
C GLN A 124 14.59 14.69 10.39
N SER A 125 14.01 13.54 10.78
CA SER A 125 14.77 12.29 10.93
C SER A 125 15.32 11.80 9.59
N VAL A 126 14.54 11.91 8.51
CA VAL A 126 14.99 11.60 7.15
C VAL A 126 16.10 12.54 6.72
N GLU A 127 15.93 13.85 6.93
CA GLU A 127 16.95 14.84 6.60
C GLU A 127 18.27 14.59 7.33
N GLN A 128 18.20 14.30 8.62
CA GLN A 128 19.39 13.98 9.43
C GLN A 128 20.10 12.72 8.94
N ALA A 129 19.35 11.68 8.59
CA ALA A 129 19.91 10.45 8.05
C ALA A 129 20.63 10.70 6.70
N LEU A 130 20.00 11.45 5.79
CA LEU A 130 20.57 11.77 4.48
C LEU A 130 21.80 12.71 4.58
N LYS A 131 21.84 13.63 5.56
CA LYS A 131 23.02 14.46 5.86
C LYS A 131 24.18 13.62 6.39
N THR A 132 23.90 12.66 7.27
CA THR A 132 24.93 11.79 7.88
C THR A 132 25.44 10.74 6.90
N ARG A 133 24.57 10.26 6.02
CA ARG A 133 24.84 9.21 5.04
C ARG A 133 24.47 9.70 3.63
N PRO A 134 25.28 10.54 3.00
CA PRO A 134 25.02 11.09 1.67
C PRO A 134 25.08 10.04 0.53
N ASP A 135 25.58 8.85 0.84
CA ASP A 135 25.55 7.69 -0.05
C ASP A 135 24.15 7.08 -0.20
N ILE A 136 23.21 7.38 0.70
CA ILE A 136 21.81 6.97 0.57
C ILE A 136 21.14 7.78 -0.54
N LYS A 137 20.59 7.07 -1.54
CA LYS A 137 19.87 7.69 -2.67
C LYS A 137 18.42 7.22 -2.79
N THR A 138 17.97 6.35 -1.87
CA THR A 138 16.59 5.87 -1.84
C THR A 138 16.08 5.86 -0.41
N VAL A 139 14.89 6.41 -0.22
CA VAL A 139 14.13 6.40 1.03
C VAL A 139 12.86 5.61 0.78
N CYS A 140 12.65 4.53 1.52
CA CYS A 140 11.46 3.68 1.42
C CYS A 140 10.68 3.73 2.74
N ILE A 141 9.43 4.19 2.69
CA ILE A 141 8.55 4.32 3.86
C ILE A 141 7.20 3.66 3.62
N THR A 142 6.53 3.32 4.72
CA THR A 142 5.13 2.84 4.69
C THR A 142 4.18 3.95 5.15
N SER A 143 3.20 4.33 4.33
CA SER A 143 2.15 5.28 4.68
C SER A 143 0.90 5.05 3.84
N PRO A 144 -0.27 4.76 4.44
CA PRO A 144 -0.53 4.60 5.89
C PRO A 144 0.18 3.39 6.51
N THR A 145 0.40 3.45 7.84
CA THR A 145 0.78 2.24 8.60
C THR A 145 -0.40 1.28 8.72
N TYR A 146 -0.16 0.10 9.30
CA TYR A 146 -1.22 -0.88 9.57
C TYR A 146 -2.32 -0.31 10.50
N TYR A 147 -1.93 0.55 11.45
CA TYR A 147 -2.85 1.27 12.33
C TYR A 147 -3.50 2.51 11.70
N GLY A 148 -3.19 2.80 10.44
CA GLY A 148 -3.75 3.93 9.71
C GLY A 148 -3.00 5.25 9.90
N VAL A 149 -1.83 5.27 10.54
CA VAL A 149 -1.05 6.51 10.73
C VAL A 149 -0.47 6.98 9.39
N LEU A 150 -0.74 8.23 9.05
CA LEU A 150 -0.28 8.90 7.84
C LEU A 150 0.99 9.71 8.10
N SER A 151 1.88 9.77 7.11
CA SER A 151 3.06 10.64 7.12
C SER A 151 2.88 11.81 6.14
N ASP A 152 3.53 12.93 6.40
CA ASP A 152 3.53 14.10 5.51
C ASP A 152 4.40 13.83 4.27
N LEU A 153 3.79 13.26 3.23
CA LEU A 153 4.49 12.89 2.00
C LEU A 153 5.07 14.10 1.25
N PRO A 154 4.37 15.24 1.13
CA PRO A 154 4.95 16.45 0.54
C PRO A 154 6.23 16.93 1.23
N ALA A 155 6.25 16.99 2.57
CA ALA A 155 7.43 17.38 3.32
C ALA A 155 8.57 16.38 3.17
N LEU A 156 8.29 15.08 3.23
CA LEU A 156 9.27 14.02 3.00
C LEU A 156 9.86 14.08 1.59
N ALA A 157 9.02 14.29 0.58
CA ALA A 157 9.45 14.43 -0.80
C ALA A 157 10.35 15.68 -1.01
N ALA A 158 10.04 16.79 -0.31
CA ALA A 158 10.89 18.00 -0.35
C ALA A 158 12.28 17.70 0.21
N VAL A 159 12.37 17.00 1.34
CA VAL A 159 13.64 16.56 1.93
C VAL A 159 14.40 15.62 0.99
N CYS A 160 13.74 14.60 0.45
CA CYS A 160 14.39 13.67 -0.49
C CYS A 160 14.93 14.39 -1.72
N ARG A 161 14.16 15.32 -2.31
CA ARG A 161 14.60 16.12 -3.45
C ARG A 161 15.83 16.97 -3.12
N ALA A 162 15.84 17.65 -1.95
CA ALA A 162 16.96 18.48 -1.53
C ALA A 162 18.27 17.71 -1.38
N HIS A 163 18.19 16.41 -1.08
CA HIS A 163 19.34 15.51 -0.90
C HIS A 163 19.60 14.57 -2.10
N GLY A 164 18.87 14.74 -3.20
CA GLY A 164 19.05 13.90 -4.37
C GLY A 164 18.64 12.44 -4.17
N ALA A 165 17.68 12.18 -3.28
CA ALA A 165 17.15 10.86 -3.00
C ALA A 165 15.78 10.64 -3.65
N VAL A 166 15.47 9.39 -4.02
CA VAL A 166 14.18 8.93 -4.51
C VAL A 166 13.29 8.56 -3.31
N LEU A 167 12.05 9.03 -3.30
CA LEU A 167 11.05 8.65 -2.30
C LEU A 167 10.17 7.53 -2.86
N VAL A 168 10.28 6.34 -2.25
CA VAL A 168 9.42 5.18 -2.50
C VAL A 168 8.41 5.07 -1.35
N VAL A 169 7.11 5.02 -1.66
CA VAL A 169 6.04 4.91 -0.67
C VAL A 169 5.31 3.58 -0.83
N ASP A 170 5.42 2.72 0.18
CA ASP A 170 4.51 1.60 0.35
C ASP A 170 3.18 2.12 0.91
N GLY A 171 2.25 2.42 0.01
CA GLY A 171 0.89 2.87 0.28
C GLY A 171 -0.14 1.73 0.24
N ALA A 172 0.27 0.49 0.51
CA ALA A 172 -0.59 -0.68 0.35
C ALA A 172 -1.94 -0.58 1.10
N HIS A 173 -2.01 0.18 2.18
CA HIS A 173 -3.23 0.41 2.96
C HIS A 173 -3.98 1.69 2.58
N GLY A 174 -3.55 2.42 1.54
CA GLY A 174 -4.05 3.75 1.20
C GLY A 174 -4.75 3.88 -0.15
N ALA A 175 -5.12 2.78 -0.83
CA ALA A 175 -5.69 2.84 -2.18
C ALA A 175 -7.02 3.63 -2.26
N HIS A 176 -7.77 3.74 -1.17
CA HIS A 176 -9.04 4.49 -1.08
C HIS A 176 -8.86 5.99 -0.79
N LEU A 177 -7.72 6.41 -0.27
CA LEU A 177 -7.52 7.77 0.24
C LEU A 177 -7.66 8.88 -0.82
N PRO A 178 -7.31 8.70 -2.09
CA PRO A 178 -7.56 9.70 -3.13
C PRO A 178 -9.06 10.05 -3.27
N PHE A 179 -9.94 9.09 -3.03
CA PHE A 179 -11.39 9.28 -3.10
C PHE A 179 -11.97 10.04 -1.89
N LEU A 180 -11.18 10.15 -0.81
CA LEU A 180 -11.49 10.96 0.37
C LEU A 180 -10.81 12.34 0.35
N GLY A 181 -9.92 12.60 -0.62
CA GLY A 181 -9.23 13.88 -0.77
C GLY A 181 -8.12 14.14 0.25
N ASN A 182 -7.70 13.17 1.02
CA ASN A 182 -6.86 13.36 2.21
C ASN A 182 -5.42 12.84 2.08
N PHE A 183 -4.99 12.42 0.89
CA PHE A 183 -3.69 11.76 0.73
C PHE A 183 -3.00 12.19 -0.57
N ASP A 184 -1.85 12.82 -0.44
CA ASP A 184 -1.08 13.30 -1.59
C ASP A 184 0.04 12.32 -1.96
N LEU A 185 -0.34 11.17 -2.51
CA LEU A 185 0.60 10.16 -2.99
C LEU A 185 1.42 10.66 -4.18
N ALA A 186 0.90 11.65 -4.91
CA ALA A 186 1.58 12.28 -6.03
C ALA A 186 2.89 13.00 -5.64
N ALA A 187 3.13 13.21 -4.34
CA ALA A 187 4.41 13.72 -3.87
C ALA A 187 5.56 12.69 -3.99
N ALA A 188 5.25 11.39 -3.99
CA ALA A 188 6.23 10.31 -4.12
C ALA A 188 6.79 10.20 -5.54
N ASP A 189 8.02 9.71 -5.67
CA ASP A 189 8.61 9.36 -6.96
C ASP A 189 8.07 8.02 -7.48
N LEU A 190 7.98 7.06 -6.57
CA LEU A 190 7.35 5.75 -6.78
C LEU A 190 6.42 5.44 -5.61
N ALA A 191 5.27 4.86 -5.92
CA ALA A 191 4.34 4.42 -4.89
C ALA A 191 3.68 3.09 -5.28
N VAL A 192 3.28 2.33 -4.27
CA VAL A 192 2.58 1.05 -4.45
C VAL A 192 1.32 1.06 -3.61
N VAL A 193 0.19 0.68 -4.18
CA VAL A 193 -1.06 0.52 -3.44
C VAL A 193 -1.68 -0.86 -3.68
N SER A 194 -2.25 -1.45 -2.65
CA SER A 194 -3.02 -2.69 -2.75
C SER A 194 -4.50 -2.36 -2.96
N ALA A 195 -5.01 -2.57 -4.16
CA ALA A 195 -6.43 -2.34 -4.41
C ALA A 195 -7.30 -3.25 -3.54
N HIS A 196 -6.97 -4.54 -3.45
CA HIS A 196 -7.76 -5.54 -2.72
C HIS A 196 -7.85 -5.34 -1.20
N LYS A 197 -7.01 -4.50 -0.58
CA LYS A 197 -7.08 -4.26 0.86
C LYS A 197 -8.17 -3.28 1.25
N THR A 198 -8.38 -2.28 0.43
CA THR A 198 -9.27 -1.16 0.76
C THR A 198 -10.23 -0.79 -0.37
N LEU A 199 -10.16 -1.42 -1.51
CA LEU A 199 -11.11 -1.21 -2.62
C LEU A 199 -11.81 -2.52 -2.96
N PRO A 200 -12.99 -2.49 -3.61
CA PRO A 200 -13.74 -3.70 -3.99
C PRO A 200 -13.10 -4.40 -5.19
N ALA A 201 -11.88 -4.90 -5.00
CA ALA A 201 -11.08 -5.62 -5.97
C ALA A 201 -10.63 -6.99 -5.43
N PRO A 202 -10.46 -8.01 -6.28
CA PRO A 202 -10.03 -9.34 -5.86
C PRO A 202 -8.63 -9.34 -5.23
N GLY A 203 -8.35 -10.32 -4.38
CA GLY A 203 -7.02 -10.56 -3.80
C GLY A 203 -5.91 -10.55 -4.84
N GLN A 204 -4.71 -10.10 -4.47
CA GLN A 204 -3.52 -9.88 -5.31
C GLN A 204 -3.58 -8.66 -6.26
N SER A 205 -4.73 -8.00 -6.45
CA SER A 205 -4.78 -6.80 -7.26
C SER A 205 -4.09 -5.62 -6.57
N ALA A 206 -3.17 -4.97 -7.27
CA ALA A 206 -2.41 -3.82 -6.78
C ALA A 206 -1.98 -2.92 -7.95
N LEU A 207 -1.43 -1.75 -7.63
CA LEU A 207 -0.94 -0.76 -8.60
C LEU A 207 0.47 -0.33 -8.22
N LEU A 208 1.36 -0.23 -9.22
CA LEU A 208 2.63 0.47 -9.14
C LEU A 208 2.48 1.82 -9.84
N LEU A 209 2.83 2.89 -9.14
CA LEU A 209 2.63 4.26 -9.57
C LEU A 209 3.97 4.98 -9.65
N ALA A 210 4.15 5.83 -10.67
CA ALA A 210 5.31 6.70 -10.79
C ALA A 210 4.88 8.16 -10.93
N GLY A 211 5.55 9.05 -10.17
CA GLY A 211 5.36 10.48 -10.20
C GLY A 211 5.83 11.13 -11.49
N GLY A 212 5.31 12.32 -11.78
CA GLY A 212 5.71 13.13 -12.93
C GLY A 212 7.09 13.78 -12.77
N SER A 213 7.54 14.45 -13.83
CA SER A 213 8.85 15.08 -13.94
C SER A 213 9.22 15.97 -12.77
N ARG A 214 10.37 15.76 -12.19
CA ARG A 214 10.95 16.62 -11.14
C ARG A 214 11.55 17.91 -11.69
N THR A 215 11.94 17.95 -12.98
CA THR A 215 12.33 19.16 -13.72
C THR A 215 12.29 18.88 -15.22
N ALA A 216 11.66 19.76 -16.00
CA ALA A 216 11.76 19.73 -17.44
C ALA A 216 13.20 20.09 -17.86
N GLY A 217 13.99 19.15 -18.38
CA GLY A 217 15.28 19.47 -18.98
C GLY A 217 16.46 18.51 -18.74
N ALA A 218 16.29 17.38 -18.08
CA ALA A 218 17.41 16.47 -17.82
C ALA A 218 17.66 15.49 -19.00
N SER A 219 18.93 15.38 -19.38
CA SER A 219 19.49 14.54 -20.45
C SER A 219 19.39 13.03 -20.17
N PRO A 220 19.29 12.15 -21.19
CA PRO A 220 18.97 10.72 -21.05
C PRO A 220 20.13 9.79 -20.63
N ARG A 221 21.20 10.27 -20.03
CA ARG A 221 22.27 9.39 -19.51
C ARG A 221 22.52 9.60 -18.03
N PRO A 222 22.25 8.57 -17.17
CA PRO A 222 22.38 8.73 -15.74
C PRO A 222 23.83 8.66 -15.27
N THR A 223 24.36 9.76 -14.78
CA THR A 223 25.46 9.78 -13.81
C THR A 223 24.89 9.49 -12.41
N ALA A 224 25.72 9.19 -11.42
CA ALA A 224 25.27 8.92 -10.04
C ALA A 224 24.41 10.04 -9.45
N ASP A 225 24.61 11.30 -9.92
CA ASP A 225 23.82 12.48 -9.53
C ASP A 225 22.46 12.59 -10.25
N ALA A 226 22.21 11.78 -11.27
CA ALA A 226 21.03 11.88 -12.11
C ALA A 226 19.79 11.16 -11.54
N LEU A 227 19.91 10.36 -10.47
CA LEU A 227 18.78 9.72 -9.81
C LEU A 227 17.81 10.75 -9.21
N ALA A 228 18.33 11.86 -8.73
CA ALA A 228 17.57 12.94 -8.09
C ALA A 228 16.58 13.68 -9.01
N SER A 229 16.82 13.65 -10.32
CA SER A 229 15.97 14.30 -11.34
C SER A 229 15.26 13.30 -12.25
N ARG A 230 15.34 12.01 -11.93
CA ARG A 230 14.83 10.93 -12.79
C ARG A 230 13.31 10.85 -12.74
N CYS A 231 12.69 10.82 -13.90
CA CYS A 231 11.31 10.38 -14.12
C CYS A 231 11.34 8.91 -14.50
N PHE A 232 10.50 8.14 -13.87
CA PHE A 232 10.32 6.73 -14.22
C PHE A 232 9.27 6.65 -15.33
N THR A 233 9.61 5.97 -16.41
CA THR A 233 8.73 5.78 -17.58
C THR A 233 7.85 4.55 -17.40
N GLN A 234 6.74 4.50 -18.16
CA GLN A 234 5.87 3.32 -18.20
C GLN A 234 6.64 2.04 -18.59
N ALA A 235 7.55 2.13 -19.54
CA ALA A 235 8.36 0.99 -19.97
C ALA A 235 9.29 0.47 -18.86
N GLU A 236 9.85 1.36 -18.04
CA GLU A 236 10.66 0.97 -16.88
C GLU A 236 9.82 0.30 -15.79
N LEU A 237 8.59 0.79 -15.53
CA LEU A 237 7.67 0.15 -14.61
C LEU A 237 7.36 -1.29 -15.06
N ARG A 238 7.04 -1.48 -16.36
CA ARG A 238 6.79 -2.80 -16.95
C ARG A 238 7.99 -3.72 -16.80
N TRP A 239 9.18 -3.22 -17.14
CA TRP A 239 10.40 -3.99 -17.00
C TRP A 239 10.64 -4.44 -15.55
N ALA A 240 10.56 -3.53 -14.60
CA ALA A 240 10.83 -3.86 -13.19
C ALA A 240 9.79 -4.83 -12.62
N ALA A 241 8.52 -4.65 -12.94
CA ALA A 241 7.46 -5.54 -12.49
C ALA A 241 7.57 -6.94 -13.13
N SER A 242 8.09 -7.06 -14.34
CA SER A 242 8.31 -8.35 -15.01
C SER A 242 9.39 -9.20 -14.34
N LEU A 243 10.32 -8.60 -13.58
CA LEU A 243 11.38 -9.34 -12.87
C LEU A 243 10.82 -10.30 -11.80
N THR A 244 9.69 -9.97 -11.21
CA THR A 244 9.06 -10.76 -10.13
C THR A 244 7.62 -11.14 -10.44
N GLY A 245 7.11 -10.74 -11.62
CA GLY A 245 5.77 -11.06 -12.11
C GLY A 245 5.71 -12.35 -12.92
N SER A 246 4.49 -12.89 -13.04
CA SER A 246 4.24 -14.00 -13.98
C SER A 246 4.26 -13.49 -15.41
N SER A 247 4.85 -14.26 -16.33
CA SER A 247 4.76 -14.01 -17.77
C SER A 247 3.34 -14.25 -18.34
N SER A 248 2.44 -14.82 -17.52
CA SER A 248 1.02 -15.01 -17.83
C SER A 248 0.19 -14.32 -16.76
N PRO A 249 0.09 -12.97 -16.77
CA PRO A 249 -0.64 -12.23 -15.76
C PRO A 249 -2.14 -12.51 -15.85
N SER A 250 -2.83 -12.46 -14.71
CA SER A 250 -4.27 -12.73 -14.65
C SER A 250 -5.09 -11.61 -15.27
N TYR A 251 -5.72 -11.87 -16.41
CA TYR A 251 -6.65 -10.93 -17.05
C TYR A 251 -7.90 -10.66 -16.20
N VAL A 252 -8.32 -11.64 -15.41
CA VAL A 252 -9.44 -11.47 -14.46
C VAL A 252 -9.11 -10.38 -13.44
N LEU A 253 -7.88 -10.34 -12.91
CA LEU A 253 -7.45 -9.31 -11.96
C LEU A 253 -7.33 -7.95 -12.62
N MET A 254 -6.82 -7.87 -13.86
CA MET A 254 -6.69 -6.61 -14.61
C MET A 254 -8.07 -6.03 -14.96
N ALA A 255 -9.00 -6.85 -15.46
CA ALA A 255 -10.37 -6.44 -15.73
C ALA A 255 -11.09 -5.97 -14.45
N ALA A 256 -10.89 -6.69 -13.33
CA ALA A 256 -11.46 -6.31 -12.04
C ALA A 256 -10.90 -4.97 -11.53
N LEU A 257 -9.63 -4.66 -11.79
CA LEU A 257 -9.05 -3.34 -11.45
C LEU A 257 -9.72 -2.22 -12.23
N ASP A 258 -9.98 -2.39 -13.53
CA ASP A 258 -10.65 -1.35 -14.32
C ASP A 258 -12.11 -1.16 -13.91
N VAL A 259 -12.84 -2.25 -13.69
CA VAL A 259 -14.22 -2.20 -13.15
C VAL A 259 -14.25 -1.54 -11.77
N CYS A 260 -13.28 -1.88 -10.90
CA CYS A 260 -13.15 -1.26 -9.58
C CYS A 260 -12.96 0.25 -9.66
N ARG A 261 -12.11 0.73 -10.58
CA ARG A 261 -11.92 2.17 -10.82
C ARG A 261 -13.23 2.85 -11.21
N ALA A 262 -13.90 2.30 -12.21
CA ALA A 262 -15.17 2.86 -12.70
C ALA A 262 -16.23 2.93 -11.58
N TYR A 263 -16.34 1.89 -10.76
CA TYR A 263 -17.21 1.90 -9.58
C TYR A 263 -16.81 2.99 -8.57
N MET A 264 -15.52 3.08 -8.27
CA MET A 264 -15.03 4.06 -7.29
C MET A 264 -15.28 5.50 -7.72
N GLU A 265 -15.17 5.80 -9.00
CA GLU A 265 -15.48 7.13 -9.55
C GLU A 265 -16.98 7.43 -9.56
N ALA A 266 -17.82 6.43 -9.84
CA ALA A 266 -19.27 6.62 -9.93
C ALA A 266 -19.94 6.68 -8.54
N GLU A 267 -19.64 5.73 -7.67
CA GLU A 267 -20.37 5.48 -6.42
C GLU A 267 -19.46 5.35 -5.21
N GLY A 268 -18.29 4.71 -5.37
CA GLY A 268 -17.44 4.29 -4.25
C GLY A 268 -16.91 5.46 -3.42
N ALA A 269 -16.66 6.62 -4.03
CA ALA A 269 -16.22 7.82 -3.31
C ALA A 269 -17.31 8.33 -2.33
N ALA A 270 -18.59 8.26 -2.70
CA ALA A 270 -19.69 8.60 -1.80
C ALA A 270 -19.80 7.59 -0.66
N ALA A 271 -19.78 6.29 -0.98
CA ALA A 271 -19.83 5.21 0.01
C ALA A 271 -18.64 5.27 0.98
N TYR A 272 -17.45 5.66 0.52
CA TYR A 272 -16.29 5.85 1.42
C TYR A 272 -16.45 7.04 2.36
N ARG A 273 -17.10 8.13 1.95
CA ARG A 273 -17.43 9.24 2.86
C ARG A 273 -18.37 8.78 3.97
N GLU A 274 -19.40 7.99 3.63
CA GLU A 274 -20.31 7.39 4.63
C GLU A 274 -19.56 6.46 5.58
N THR A 275 -18.63 5.64 5.06
CA THR A 275 -17.74 4.79 5.87
C THR A 275 -16.90 5.63 6.84
N ALA A 276 -16.27 6.70 6.37
CA ALA A 276 -15.45 7.58 7.22
C ALA A 276 -16.30 8.28 8.31
N GLU A 277 -17.52 8.70 8.00
CA GLU A 277 -18.47 9.26 8.99
C GLU A 277 -18.86 8.22 10.05
N ALA A 278 -19.13 6.97 9.64
CA ALA A 278 -19.44 5.88 10.55
C ALA A 278 -18.24 5.55 11.47
N VAL A 279 -17.01 5.53 10.92
CA VAL A 279 -15.77 5.35 11.69
C VAL A 279 -15.57 6.51 12.67
N ALA A 280 -15.78 7.76 12.24
CA ALA A 280 -15.72 8.91 13.13
C ALA A 280 -16.73 8.82 14.28
N ALA A 281 -17.92 8.27 14.04
CA ALA A 281 -18.90 8.00 15.09
C ALA A 281 -18.41 6.93 16.08
N LEU A 282 -17.76 5.85 15.60
CA LEU A 282 -17.14 4.85 16.46
C LEU A 282 -16.03 5.46 17.33
N ARG A 283 -15.13 6.27 16.74
CA ARG A 283 -14.04 6.93 17.47
C ARG A 283 -14.53 7.88 18.57
N ARG A 284 -15.72 8.50 18.41
CA ARG A 284 -16.32 9.33 19.47
C ARG A 284 -16.88 8.51 20.62
N HIS A 285 -17.25 7.26 20.39
CA HIS A 285 -17.98 6.44 21.35
C HIS A 285 -17.07 5.42 22.07
N TYR A 286 -16.06 4.90 21.38
CA TYR A 286 -15.17 3.86 21.92
C TYR A 286 -13.74 4.37 22.08
N PRO A 287 -12.99 3.90 23.10
CA PRO A 287 -11.55 4.17 23.21
C PRO A 287 -10.85 3.72 21.93
N SER A 288 -10.23 4.65 21.23
CA SER A 288 -9.63 4.35 19.92
C SER A 288 -8.48 5.31 19.61
N LEU A 289 -7.69 4.99 18.58
CA LEU A 289 -6.82 5.98 17.96
C LEU A 289 -7.67 7.08 17.32
N THR A 290 -7.22 8.32 17.50
CA THR A 290 -7.87 9.53 16.99
C THR A 290 -6.89 10.45 16.29
N GLU A 291 -7.39 11.45 15.58
CA GLU A 291 -6.59 12.51 14.96
C GLU A 291 -5.84 13.36 16.00
N GLY A 292 -6.20 13.29 17.28
CA GLY A 292 -5.45 13.88 18.39
C GLY A 292 -4.17 13.12 18.74
N ASP A 293 -4.07 11.85 18.39
CA ASP A 293 -2.88 11.03 18.61
C ASP A 293 -1.87 11.18 17.44
N ALA A 294 -2.36 11.14 16.19
CA ALA A 294 -1.57 11.27 14.96
C ALA A 294 -2.47 11.58 13.76
N PRO A 295 -1.93 12.04 12.61
CA PRO A 295 -2.67 12.05 11.35
C PRO A 295 -3.12 10.62 11.01
N LEU A 296 -4.41 10.41 10.77
CA LEU A 296 -5.00 9.09 10.57
C LEU A 296 -5.78 8.96 9.27
N ASP A 297 -5.80 7.77 8.73
CA ASP A 297 -6.74 7.31 7.72
C ASP A 297 -8.17 7.42 8.26
N PRO A 298 -9.07 8.22 7.63
CA PRO A 298 -10.42 8.43 8.14
C PRO A 298 -11.27 7.15 8.21
N ALA A 299 -10.98 6.15 7.37
CA ALA A 299 -11.72 4.89 7.32
C ALA A 299 -11.10 3.79 8.23
N ARG A 300 -9.95 4.02 8.88
CA ARG A 300 -9.33 3.04 9.77
C ARG A 300 -9.89 3.15 11.18
N PHE A 301 -10.43 2.08 11.73
CA PHE A 301 -10.85 2.03 13.13
C PHE A 301 -9.89 1.15 13.93
N VAL A 302 -9.28 1.71 14.96
CA VAL A 302 -8.34 1.00 15.86
C VAL A 302 -8.85 1.16 17.28
N LEU A 303 -9.49 0.11 17.79
CA LEU A 303 -9.95 0.05 19.17
C LEU A 303 -8.74 -0.07 20.10
N ARG A 304 -8.70 0.73 21.17
CA ARG A 304 -7.75 0.55 22.29
C ARG A 304 -8.47 -0.18 23.40
N CYS A 305 -7.95 -1.33 23.78
CA CYS A 305 -8.52 -2.14 24.86
C CYS A 305 -7.44 -2.96 25.56
N PRO A 306 -7.54 -3.16 26.87
CA PRO A 306 -6.66 -4.11 27.56
C PRO A 306 -6.95 -5.53 27.06
N GLY A 307 -5.89 -6.25 26.66
CA GLY A 307 -6.03 -7.62 26.16
C GLY A 307 -6.67 -7.72 24.80
N GLY A 308 -6.13 -7.00 23.78
CA GLY A 308 -6.67 -6.98 22.42
C GLY A 308 -6.86 -8.37 21.80
N PHE A 309 -5.98 -9.34 22.06
CA PHE A 309 -6.16 -10.72 21.60
C PHE A 309 -7.45 -11.36 22.18
N ALA A 310 -7.73 -11.20 23.47
CA ALA A 310 -8.95 -11.71 24.08
C ALA A 310 -10.20 -10.98 23.58
N ALA A 311 -10.07 -9.68 23.27
CA ALA A 311 -11.14 -8.91 22.63
C ALA A 311 -11.42 -9.42 21.20
N GLN A 312 -10.39 -9.71 20.42
CA GLN A 312 -10.52 -10.33 19.10
C GLN A 312 -11.27 -11.66 19.17
N GLU A 313 -10.83 -12.60 20.02
CA GLU A 313 -11.47 -13.90 20.19
C GLU A 313 -12.97 -13.77 20.54
N ARG A 314 -13.30 -12.82 21.43
CA ARG A 314 -14.70 -12.56 21.79
C ARG A 314 -15.53 -12.02 20.63
N MET A 315 -14.96 -11.13 19.81
CA MET A 315 -15.64 -10.58 18.63
C MET A 315 -15.83 -11.66 17.55
N GLU A 316 -14.82 -12.51 17.33
CA GLU A 316 -14.92 -13.64 16.40
C GLU A 316 -16.00 -14.63 16.81
N ALA A 317 -16.18 -14.90 18.11
CA ALA A 317 -17.27 -15.72 18.63
C ALA A 317 -18.66 -15.11 18.36
N LEU A 318 -18.74 -13.81 18.13
CA LEU A 318 -19.97 -13.08 17.74
C LEU A 318 -20.08 -12.92 16.21
N GLY A 319 -19.18 -13.54 15.44
CA GLY A 319 -19.15 -13.47 13.97
C GLY A 319 -18.65 -12.12 13.42
N VAL A 320 -17.88 -11.36 14.21
CA VAL A 320 -17.18 -10.16 13.77
C VAL A 320 -15.68 -10.46 13.73
N TRP A 321 -15.09 -10.41 12.55
CA TRP A 321 -13.70 -10.78 12.28
C TRP A 321 -12.85 -9.53 12.08
N PRO A 322 -12.07 -9.09 13.08
CA PRO A 322 -11.13 -7.99 12.93
C PRO A 322 -9.98 -8.34 11.97
N GLU A 323 -9.28 -7.35 11.50
CA GLU A 323 -8.08 -7.53 10.66
C GLU A 323 -6.92 -8.13 11.45
N MET A 324 -6.68 -7.59 12.64
CA MET A 324 -5.65 -8.08 13.57
C MET A 324 -5.88 -7.55 14.97
N ALA A 325 -5.19 -8.17 15.93
CA ALA A 325 -5.03 -7.62 17.27
C ALA A 325 -3.57 -7.69 17.75
N ASP A 326 -3.25 -6.82 18.68
CA ASP A 326 -2.06 -6.91 19.52
C ASP A 326 -2.45 -6.88 21.02
N ALA A 327 -1.50 -6.70 21.93
CA ALA A 327 -1.79 -6.70 23.35
C ALA A 327 -2.77 -5.60 23.81
N GLY A 328 -2.89 -4.51 23.07
CA GLY A 328 -3.69 -3.34 23.46
C GLY A 328 -4.61 -2.78 22.39
N HIS A 329 -4.62 -3.39 21.21
CA HIS A 329 -5.41 -2.90 20.09
C HIS A 329 -6.14 -4.02 19.35
N VAL A 330 -7.27 -3.64 18.76
CA VAL A 330 -7.94 -4.42 17.70
C VAL A 330 -8.14 -3.52 16.49
N VAL A 331 -7.66 -3.95 15.34
CA VAL A 331 -7.67 -3.16 14.10
C VAL A 331 -8.78 -3.64 13.19
N PHE A 332 -9.54 -2.68 12.65
CA PHE A 332 -10.58 -2.90 11.66
C PHE A 332 -10.29 -2.07 10.41
N ILE A 333 -10.63 -2.64 9.25
CA ILE A 333 -10.50 -2.00 7.94
C ILE A 333 -11.89 -1.88 7.29
N PRO A 334 -12.76 -0.98 7.77
CA PRO A 334 -14.01 -0.71 7.08
C PRO A 334 -13.76 -0.16 5.68
N THR A 335 -14.63 -0.54 4.74
CA THR A 335 -14.53 -0.13 3.34
C THR A 335 -15.87 0.38 2.82
N CYS A 336 -15.91 0.85 1.59
CA CYS A 336 -17.16 1.24 0.92
C CYS A 336 -18.15 0.07 0.73
N ALA A 337 -17.75 -1.16 1.01
CA ALA A 337 -18.63 -2.34 0.99
C ALA A 337 -19.38 -2.55 2.32
N ASP A 338 -19.00 -1.83 3.37
CA ASP A 338 -19.63 -1.95 4.71
C ASP A 338 -20.76 -0.92 4.88
N GLY A 339 -21.98 -1.41 4.94
CA GLY A 339 -23.16 -0.60 5.12
C GLY A 339 -23.62 -0.49 6.59
N PRO A 340 -24.80 0.12 6.83
CA PRO A 340 -25.35 0.33 8.19
C PRO A 340 -25.50 -0.97 9.00
N GLU A 341 -25.83 -2.08 8.36
CA GLU A 341 -25.98 -3.38 9.03
C GLU A 341 -24.63 -3.88 9.59
N GLN A 342 -23.55 -3.81 8.80
CA GLN A 342 -22.21 -4.20 9.22
C GLN A 342 -21.73 -3.34 10.40
N PHE A 343 -21.96 -2.03 10.33
CA PHE A 343 -21.64 -1.13 11.45
C PHE A 343 -22.51 -1.37 12.69
N ALA A 344 -23.78 -1.75 12.54
CA ALA A 344 -24.63 -2.11 13.67
C ALA A 344 -24.13 -3.38 14.37
N ARG A 345 -23.75 -4.40 13.60
CA ARG A 345 -23.15 -5.63 14.13
C ARG A 345 -21.81 -5.36 14.83
N LEU A 346 -20.96 -4.52 14.24
CA LEU A 346 -19.70 -4.11 14.86
C LEU A 346 -19.94 -3.44 16.20
N ARG A 347 -20.90 -2.48 16.29
CA ARG A 347 -21.24 -1.82 17.55
C ARG A 347 -21.72 -2.81 18.61
N ALA A 348 -22.62 -3.73 18.27
CA ALA A 348 -23.10 -4.75 19.19
C ALA A 348 -21.96 -5.62 19.75
N ALA A 349 -20.97 -5.96 18.92
CA ALA A 349 -19.79 -6.68 19.36
C ALA A 349 -18.89 -5.82 20.27
N LEU A 350 -18.67 -4.55 19.93
CA LEU A 350 -17.91 -3.61 20.76
C LEU A 350 -18.55 -3.41 22.14
N ASP A 351 -19.88 -3.25 22.19
CA ASP A 351 -20.66 -3.08 23.44
C ASP A 351 -20.59 -4.31 24.35
N SER A 352 -20.27 -5.48 23.81
CA SER A 352 -20.10 -6.71 24.58
C SER A 352 -18.74 -6.83 25.27
N LEU A 353 -17.77 -5.98 24.91
CA LEU A 353 -16.43 -6.02 25.50
C LEU A 353 -16.46 -5.44 26.91
N PRO A 354 -15.66 -6.00 27.85
CA PRO A 354 -15.57 -5.44 29.19
C PRO A 354 -14.97 -4.03 29.14
N PRO A 355 -15.49 -3.10 29.95
CA PRO A 355 -14.88 -1.78 30.08
C PRO A 355 -13.47 -1.90 30.69
N GLY A 356 -12.55 -1.07 30.24
CA GLY A 356 -11.20 -1.02 30.78
C GLY A 356 -10.39 0.12 30.19
N GLU A 357 -9.50 0.69 30.98
CA GLU A 357 -8.53 1.66 30.50
C GLU A 357 -7.25 0.95 30.04
N CYS A 358 -6.73 1.34 28.89
CA CYS A 358 -5.43 0.88 28.44
C CYS A 358 -4.33 1.70 29.14
N PRO A 359 -3.41 1.06 29.87
CA PRO A 359 -2.24 1.75 30.38
C PRO A 359 -1.34 2.21 29.21
N PRO A 360 -0.46 3.20 29.43
CA PRO A 360 0.53 3.56 28.43
C PRO A 360 1.39 2.35 28.06
N PHE A 361 1.68 2.21 26.78
CA PHE A 361 2.46 1.09 26.25
C PHE A 361 3.96 1.40 26.31
N PRO A 362 4.80 0.42 26.76
CA PRO A 362 6.25 0.58 26.67
C PRO A 362 6.67 0.67 25.17
N PRO A 363 7.75 1.40 24.87
CA PRO A 363 8.30 1.41 23.52
C PRO A 363 8.77 0.00 23.13
N PRO A 364 8.73 -0.33 21.84
CA PRO A 364 9.33 -1.57 21.35
C PRO A 364 10.82 -1.60 21.72
N PRO A 365 11.42 -2.78 21.94
CA PRO A 365 12.83 -2.89 22.23
C PRO A 365 13.65 -2.30 21.06
N PRO A 366 14.78 -1.62 21.36
CA PRO A 366 15.67 -1.14 20.30
C PRO A 366 16.19 -2.32 19.47
N LEU A 367 16.39 -2.08 18.18
CA LEU A 367 17.07 -3.08 17.35
C LEU A 367 18.50 -3.28 17.87
N PRO A 368 19.03 -4.51 17.79
CA PRO A 368 20.47 -4.73 17.99
C PRO A 368 21.23 -3.86 16.99
N GLU A 369 22.16 -3.06 17.49
CA GLU A 369 23.05 -2.29 16.63
C GLU A 369 23.77 -3.25 15.68
N ASN A 370 23.69 -2.99 14.36
CA ASN A 370 24.49 -3.64 13.32
C ASN A 370 24.25 -5.14 13.00
N GLN A 371 23.09 -5.70 13.23
CA GLN A 371 22.78 -6.99 12.63
C GLN A 371 21.83 -6.80 11.43
N PRO A 372 22.25 -7.15 10.19
CA PRO A 372 21.28 -7.37 9.14
C PRO A 372 20.32 -8.46 9.61
N PRO A 373 19.01 -8.37 9.32
CA PRO A 373 18.07 -9.41 9.70
C PRO A 373 18.52 -10.72 9.07
N THR A 374 18.93 -11.68 9.89
CA THR A 374 19.27 -13.03 9.43
C THR A 374 18.04 -13.81 9.00
N HIS A 375 16.86 -13.32 9.39
CA HIS A 375 15.54 -13.76 8.91
C HIS A 375 14.57 -12.58 8.96
N PRO A 376 13.62 -12.47 8.03
CA PRO A 376 12.54 -11.50 8.13
C PRO A 376 11.73 -11.77 9.40
N PRO A 377 11.21 -10.73 10.05
CA PRO A 377 10.35 -10.87 11.22
C PRO A 377 9.07 -11.63 10.90
#